data_74fce52d8cfe0cef344f09e0472c118c
#
_entry.id   74fce52d8cfe0cef344f09e0472c118c
#
_cell.length_a   1.000
_cell.length_b   1.000
_cell.length_c   1.000
_cell.angle_alpha   90.00
_cell.angle_beta   90.00
_cell.angle_gamma   90.00
#
_symmetry.space_group_name_H-M   'P 1'
#
loop_
_entity.id
_entity.type
_entity.pdbx_description
1 polymer ?
#
loop_
_entity_poly.entity_id
_entity_poly.type
_entity_poly.pdbx_seq_one_letter_code
_entity_poly.pdbx_strand_id
1 'polypeptide(L)'
;MNLRELRQQLRARRRAISDAERPGFDQSIRASLRRLGVWRRGARVAAFLGMPGEVDLRPCFAAAWQRGVQVYVPYILSMRNCAMAFVPLRPGTPLHGNRFGRTTIHRFCGRQGRYPVPFPVWVPYFEQRYRD
;
A
#
# COMPACT_ATOMS: atom_id res chain seq x y z
N MET A 1 -9.81 7.25 -27.26
CA MET A 1 -9.33 6.16 -26.39
C MET A 1 -10.25 6.10 -25.18
N ASN A 2 -10.87 4.97 -24.95
CA ASN A 2 -11.71 4.80 -23.78
C ASN A 2 -10.87 4.43 -22.54
N LEU A 3 -11.48 4.51 -21.37
CA LEU A 3 -10.80 4.28 -20.07
C LEU A 3 -10.24 2.85 -19.94
N ARG A 4 -10.91 1.87 -20.55
CA ARG A 4 -10.48 0.47 -20.56
C ARG A 4 -9.18 0.29 -21.37
N GLU A 5 -9.12 0.88 -22.55
CA GLU A 5 -7.94 0.85 -23.40
C GLU A 5 -6.75 1.55 -22.74
N LEU A 6 -6.98 2.72 -22.14
CA LEU A 6 -5.94 3.42 -21.40
C LEU A 6 -5.37 2.57 -20.26
N ARG A 7 -6.24 1.95 -19.46
CA ARG A 7 -5.81 1.04 -18.38
C ARG A 7 -5.01 -0.15 -18.90
N GLN A 8 -5.42 -0.72 -20.02
CA GLN A 8 -4.72 -1.84 -20.64
C GLN A 8 -3.32 -1.43 -21.11
N GLN A 9 -3.19 -0.29 -21.77
CA GLN A 9 -1.90 0.26 -22.20
C GLN A 9 -0.97 0.55 -21.02
N LEU A 10 -1.48 1.19 -19.96
CA LEU A 10 -0.68 1.49 -18.76
C LEU A 10 -0.20 0.22 -18.05
N ARG A 11 -1.06 -0.80 -18.00
CA ARG A 11 -0.67 -2.12 -17.46
C ARG A 11 0.40 -2.78 -18.31
N ALA A 12 0.28 -2.70 -19.64
CA ALA A 12 1.27 -3.25 -20.56
C ALA A 12 2.63 -2.55 -20.40
N ARG A 13 2.64 -1.21 -20.34
CA ARG A 13 3.86 -0.43 -20.08
C ARG A 13 4.51 -0.80 -18.74
N ARG A 14 3.73 -0.92 -17.68
CA ARG A 14 4.25 -1.31 -16.37
C ARG A 14 4.85 -2.71 -16.35
N ARG A 15 4.27 -3.65 -17.09
CA ARG A 15 4.80 -5.02 -17.22
C ARG A 15 6.05 -5.08 -18.08
N ALA A 16 6.21 -4.15 -19.01
CA ALA A 16 7.38 -4.08 -19.90
C ALA A 16 8.63 -3.55 -19.19
N ILE A 17 8.49 -2.94 -18.00
CA ILE A 17 9.65 -2.52 -17.20
C ILE A 17 10.40 -3.77 -16.75
N SER A 18 11.67 -3.88 -17.16
CA SER A 18 12.52 -5.00 -16.79
C SER A 18 12.90 -4.97 -15.30
N ASP A 19 13.28 -6.13 -14.78
CA ASP A 19 13.75 -6.24 -13.39
C ASP A 19 15.05 -5.44 -13.15
N ALA A 20 15.83 -5.19 -14.20
CA ALA A 20 17.04 -4.37 -14.13
C ALA A 20 16.72 -2.86 -14.00
N GLU A 21 15.66 -2.39 -14.64
CA GLU A 21 15.24 -0.98 -14.64
C GLU A 21 14.42 -0.61 -13.41
N ARG A 22 13.66 -1.56 -12.89
CA ARG A 22 12.70 -1.34 -11.79
C ARG A 22 13.29 -0.67 -10.55
N PRO A 23 14.48 -1.08 -10.03
CA PRO A 23 15.07 -0.44 -8.86
C PRO A 23 15.34 1.05 -9.05
N GLY A 24 15.72 1.47 -10.27
CA GLY A 24 15.94 2.88 -10.61
C GLY A 24 14.66 3.71 -10.56
N PHE A 25 13.55 3.18 -11.09
CA PHE A 25 12.24 3.83 -11.00
C PHE A 25 11.75 3.91 -9.55
N ASP A 26 11.86 2.84 -8.80
CA ASP A 26 11.47 2.80 -7.39
C ASP A 26 12.25 3.82 -6.56
N GLN A 27 13.57 3.90 -6.79
CA GLN A 27 14.42 4.89 -6.13
C GLN A 27 14.01 6.33 -6.46
N SER A 28 13.69 6.62 -7.71
CA SER A 28 13.25 7.94 -8.15
C SER A 28 11.91 8.34 -7.50
N ILE A 29 10.97 7.41 -7.42
CA ILE A 29 9.67 7.63 -6.77
C ILE A 29 9.87 7.88 -5.28
N ARG A 30 10.65 7.05 -4.59
CA ARG A 30 10.95 7.24 -3.17
C ARG A 30 11.66 8.56 -2.89
N ALA A 31 12.58 8.98 -3.76
CA ALA A 31 13.23 10.28 -3.65
C ALA A 31 12.23 11.45 -3.80
N SER A 32 11.27 11.31 -4.72
CA SER A 32 10.22 12.31 -4.90
C SER A 32 9.30 12.40 -3.68
N LEU A 33 8.91 11.28 -3.08
CA LEU A 33 8.12 11.27 -1.85
C LEU A 33 8.85 11.96 -0.67
N ARG A 34 10.16 11.77 -0.58
CA ARG A 34 10.97 12.49 0.43
C ARG A 34 10.97 13.99 0.20
N ARG A 35 11.14 14.45 -1.04
CA ARG A 35 11.11 15.88 -1.41
C ARG A 35 9.75 16.52 -1.12
N LEU A 36 8.68 15.80 -1.31
CA LEU A 36 7.32 16.26 -1.00
C LEU A 36 7.05 16.34 0.52
N GLY A 37 7.97 15.87 1.36
CA GLY A 37 7.83 15.94 2.81
C GLY A 37 6.74 15.01 3.37
N VAL A 38 6.41 13.94 2.67
CA VAL A 38 5.41 12.94 3.11
C VAL A 38 5.79 12.34 4.46
N TRP A 39 7.09 12.09 4.67
CA TRP A 39 7.63 11.43 5.85
C TRP A 39 8.06 12.44 6.93
N ARG A 40 7.17 13.35 7.33
CA ARG A 40 7.43 14.33 8.38
C ARG A 40 7.37 13.68 9.76
N ARG A 41 8.25 14.11 10.66
CA ARG A 41 8.25 13.67 12.05
C ARG A 41 6.87 13.79 12.68
N GLY A 42 6.40 12.71 13.32
CA GLY A 42 5.10 12.65 13.95
C GLY A 42 3.90 12.49 12.99
N ALA A 43 4.14 12.43 11.67
CA ALA A 43 3.07 12.23 10.70
C ALA A 43 2.47 10.82 10.80
N ARG A 44 1.23 10.71 10.36
CA ARG A 44 0.54 9.43 10.10
C ARG A 44 0.38 9.27 8.61
N VAL A 45 0.95 8.24 8.05
CA VAL A 45 0.98 8.01 6.60
C VAL A 45 0.32 6.70 6.28
N ALA A 46 -0.73 6.75 5.48
CA ALA A 46 -1.32 5.58 4.87
C ALA A 46 -0.54 5.25 3.58
N ALA A 47 -0.01 4.05 3.52
CA ALA A 47 0.77 3.55 2.40
C ALA A 47 0.22 2.20 1.95
N PHE A 48 0.96 1.50 1.12
CA PHE A 48 0.60 0.15 0.67
C PHE A 48 1.83 -0.75 0.65
N LEU A 49 1.59 -2.04 0.73
CA LEU A 49 2.58 -3.07 0.46
C LEU A 49 2.46 -3.44 -1.01
N GLY A 50 3.49 -3.09 -1.80
CA GLY A 50 3.48 -3.25 -3.24
C GLY A 50 3.33 -4.71 -3.68
N MET A 51 2.52 -4.92 -4.70
CA MET A 51 2.48 -6.18 -5.44
C MET A 51 3.67 -6.24 -6.42
N PRO A 52 4.02 -7.45 -6.91
CA PRO A 52 4.95 -7.55 -8.02
C PRO A 52 4.58 -6.60 -9.17
N GLY A 53 5.51 -5.75 -9.60
CA GLY A 53 5.25 -4.72 -10.62
C GLY A 53 4.75 -3.38 -10.08
N GLU A 54 4.53 -3.23 -8.79
CA GLU A 54 4.27 -1.94 -8.13
C GLU A 54 5.55 -1.42 -7.46
N VAL A 55 5.57 -0.14 -7.13
CA VAL A 55 6.72 0.47 -6.46
C VAL A 55 6.93 -0.14 -5.06
N ASP A 56 8.17 -0.44 -4.73
CA ASP A 56 8.54 -0.90 -3.39
C ASP A 56 8.79 0.29 -2.46
N LEU A 57 7.87 0.52 -1.54
CA LEU A 57 7.95 1.59 -0.54
C LEU A 57 8.60 1.15 0.78
N ARG A 58 8.90 -0.13 0.96
CA ARG A 58 9.45 -0.67 2.23
C ARG A 58 10.73 0.05 2.69
N PRO A 59 11.66 0.44 1.82
CA PRO A 59 12.82 1.23 2.24
C PRO A 59 12.46 2.60 2.84
N CYS A 60 11.33 3.19 2.43
CA CYS A 60 10.83 4.43 3.03
C CYS A 60 10.32 4.21 4.45
N PHE A 61 9.73 3.06 4.74
CA PHE A 61 9.15 2.77 6.05
C PHE A 61 10.23 2.73 7.15
N ALA A 62 11.37 2.11 6.89
CA ALA A 62 12.47 2.07 7.84
C ALA A 62 12.94 3.48 8.24
N ALA A 63 13.14 4.36 7.27
CA ALA A 63 13.53 5.75 7.52
C ALA A 63 12.39 6.54 8.20
N ALA A 64 11.14 6.27 7.85
CA ALA A 64 9.98 6.90 8.46
C ALA A 64 9.86 6.56 9.95
N TRP A 65 9.99 5.30 10.31
CA TRP A 65 9.94 4.86 11.71
C TRP A 65 11.04 5.50 12.56
N GLN A 66 12.26 5.63 12.04
CA GLN A 66 13.34 6.34 12.74
C GLN A 66 13.02 7.81 13.03
N ARG A 67 12.17 8.41 12.23
CA ARG A 67 11.69 9.79 12.40
C ARG A 67 10.43 9.91 13.24
N GLY A 68 9.91 8.81 13.76
CA GLY A 68 8.66 8.79 14.52
C GLY A 68 7.41 8.94 13.66
N VAL A 69 7.48 8.60 12.38
CA VAL A 69 6.32 8.52 11.49
C VAL A 69 5.56 7.22 11.77
N GLN A 70 4.24 7.32 11.88
CA GLN A 70 3.37 6.16 11.99
C GLN A 70 2.91 5.74 10.59
N VAL A 71 3.27 4.53 10.18
CA VAL A 71 2.89 3.97 8.88
C VAL A 71 1.71 3.02 9.04
N TYR A 72 0.72 3.17 8.17
CA TYR A 72 -0.47 2.33 8.09
C TYR A 72 -0.58 1.70 6.71
N VAL A 73 -1.06 0.48 6.65
CA VAL A 73 -1.28 -0.23 5.39
C VAL A 73 -2.68 -0.81 5.33
N PRO A 74 -3.27 -0.97 4.15
CA PRO A 74 -4.60 -1.50 4.01
C PRO A 74 -4.65 -2.99 4.40
N TYR A 75 -5.67 -3.34 5.15
CA TYR A 75 -6.01 -4.70 5.53
C TYR A 75 -7.47 -5.00 5.16
N ILE A 76 -7.70 -6.08 4.44
CA ILE A 76 -9.04 -6.49 4.04
C ILE A 76 -9.70 -7.23 5.19
N LEU A 77 -10.73 -6.63 5.78
CA LEU A 77 -11.51 -7.22 6.86
C LEU A 77 -12.50 -8.25 6.33
N SER A 78 -13.19 -7.94 5.25
CA SER A 78 -14.17 -8.80 4.63
C SER A 78 -14.28 -8.50 3.14
N MET A 79 -14.13 -9.54 2.33
CA MET A 79 -14.37 -9.43 0.89
C MET A 79 -15.85 -9.34 0.58
N ARG A 80 -16.70 -10.03 1.34
CA ARG A 80 -18.15 -10.04 1.14
C ARG A 80 -18.76 -8.66 1.32
N ASN A 81 -18.30 -7.93 2.35
CA ASN A 81 -18.81 -6.62 2.71
C ASN A 81 -17.96 -5.48 2.15
N CYS A 82 -16.97 -5.77 1.32
CA CYS A 82 -16.01 -4.79 0.81
C CYS A 82 -15.41 -3.93 1.93
N ALA A 83 -15.19 -4.51 3.11
CA ALA A 83 -14.68 -3.83 4.29
C ALA A 83 -13.15 -3.88 4.31
N MET A 84 -12.54 -2.71 4.44
CA MET A 84 -11.10 -2.53 4.55
C MET A 84 -10.79 -1.56 5.69
N ALA A 85 -9.68 -1.81 6.37
CA ALA A 85 -9.16 -0.88 7.37
C ALA A 85 -7.69 -0.58 7.07
N PHE A 86 -7.19 0.55 7.55
CA PHE A 86 -5.78 0.82 7.62
C PHE A 86 -5.25 0.41 8.98
N VAL A 87 -4.27 -0.46 9.00
CA VAL A 87 -3.70 -1.02 10.23
C VAL A 87 -2.24 -0.60 10.38
N PRO A 88 -1.75 -0.40 11.61
CA PRO A 88 -0.37 0.00 11.83
C PRO A 88 0.61 -1.03 11.30
N LEU A 89 1.60 -0.57 10.56
CA LEU A 89 2.78 -1.32 10.17
C LEU A 89 3.96 -0.83 10.99
N ARG A 90 4.54 -1.71 11.80
CA ARG A 90 5.66 -1.42 12.69
C ARG A 90 6.89 -2.24 12.28
N PRO A 91 8.10 -1.84 12.70
CA PRO A 91 9.27 -2.70 12.57
C PRO A 91 8.98 -4.08 13.17
N GLY A 92 9.31 -5.14 12.44
CA GLY A 92 9.06 -6.51 12.89
C GLY A 92 7.62 -7.01 12.78
N THR A 93 6.68 -6.21 12.26
CA THR A 93 5.32 -6.69 11.97
C THR A 93 5.38 -7.87 10.99
N PRO A 94 4.87 -9.06 11.34
CA PRO A 94 4.89 -10.21 10.45
C PRO A 94 4.04 -9.97 9.20
N LEU A 95 4.63 -10.24 8.05
CA LEU A 95 3.97 -10.15 6.75
C LEU A 95 3.84 -11.54 6.14
N HIS A 96 2.76 -11.76 5.40
CA HIS A 96 2.57 -13.00 4.63
C HIS A 96 1.86 -12.71 3.32
N GLY A 97 1.97 -13.62 2.36
CA GLY A 97 1.16 -13.59 1.15
C GLY A 97 -0.26 -14.06 1.44
N ASN A 98 -1.25 -13.31 0.98
CA ASN A 98 -2.64 -13.77 1.01
C ASN A 98 -2.96 -14.62 -0.22
N ARG A 99 -4.16 -15.23 -0.24
CA ARG A 99 -4.63 -16.06 -1.36
C ARG A 99 -4.72 -15.34 -2.72
N PHE A 100 -4.60 -14.03 -2.73
CA PHE A 100 -4.60 -13.20 -3.94
C PHE A 100 -3.20 -12.81 -4.40
N GLY A 101 -2.14 -13.42 -3.83
CA GLY A 101 -0.75 -13.11 -4.15
C GLY A 101 -0.28 -11.76 -3.63
N ARG A 102 -1.00 -11.17 -2.67
CA ARG A 102 -0.65 -9.88 -2.06
C ARG A 102 0.04 -10.08 -0.73
N THR A 103 1.09 -9.31 -0.50
CA THR A 103 1.68 -9.20 0.83
C THR A 103 0.75 -8.43 1.75
N THR A 104 0.49 -8.96 2.92
CA THR A 104 -0.38 -8.36 3.93
C THR A 104 0.13 -8.66 5.33
N ILE A 105 -0.43 -7.99 6.34
CA ILE A 105 -0.13 -8.25 7.74
C ILE A 105 -0.71 -9.63 8.15
N HIS A 106 0.10 -10.43 8.83
CA HIS A 106 -0.34 -11.70 9.38
C HIS A 106 -1.27 -11.47 10.57
N ARG A 107 -2.51 -11.89 10.46
CA ARG A 107 -3.55 -11.81 11.48
C ARG A 107 -3.56 -10.48 12.26
N PHE A 108 -4.44 -9.62 11.87
CA PHE A 108 -4.89 -8.58 12.77
C PHE A 108 -5.85 -9.23 13.80
N CYS A 109 -5.31 -9.53 14.98
CA CYS A 109 -6.15 -9.98 16.09
C CYS A 109 -6.82 -8.75 16.70
N GLY A 110 -8.09 -8.55 16.41
CA GLY A 110 -8.88 -7.41 16.88
C GLY A 110 -9.09 -7.30 18.40
N ARG A 111 -8.38 -8.08 19.21
CA ARG A 111 -8.47 -8.05 20.66
C ARG A 111 -7.63 -6.96 21.34
N GLN A 112 -6.70 -6.36 20.66
CA GLN A 112 -5.94 -5.25 21.23
C GLN A 112 -6.48 -3.92 20.75
N GLY A 113 -7.69 -3.66 21.20
CA GLY A 113 -8.27 -2.39 21.50
C GLY A 113 -8.03 -1.26 20.51
N ARG A 114 -9.15 -0.67 20.14
CA ARG A 114 -9.26 0.69 19.63
C ARG A 114 -8.39 0.95 18.40
N TYR A 115 -8.99 0.81 17.27
CA TYR A 115 -8.54 1.49 16.06
C TYR A 115 -8.42 2.99 16.39
N PRO A 116 -7.22 3.55 16.47
CA PRO A 116 -7.10 4.97 16.77
C PRO A 116 -7.37 5.86 15.57
N VAL A 117 -7.92 5.31 14.50
CA VAL A 117 -8.25 6.12 13.33
C VAL A 117 -9.63 5.74 12.83
N PRO A 118 -10.65 6.53 13.18
CA PRO A 118 -11.90 6.51 12.46
C PRO A 118 -11.64 7.21 11.11
N PHE A 119 -11.03 6.53 10.17
CA PHE A 119 -11.19 6.88 8.78
C PHE A 119 -12.15 5.85 8.20
N PRO A 120 -13.41 6.21 7.97
CA PRO A 120 -14.14 5.60 6.90
C PRO A 120 -13.45 6.08 5.62
N VAL A 121 -12.34 5.47 5.26
CA VAL A 121 -11.88 5.58 3.88
C VAL A 121 -12.83 4.71 3.09
N TRP A 122 -13.95 5.29 2.80
CA TRP A 122 -14.79 4.89 1.70
C TRP A 122 -13.92 5.05 0.46
N VAL A 123 -13.31 3.97 0.00
CA VAL A 123 -12.63 3.97 -1.29
C VAL A 123 -13.65 3.47 -2.29
N PRO A 124 -14.25 4.37 -3.10
CA PRO A 124 -15.19 3.99 -4.16
C PRO A 124 -14.58 3.03 -5.18
N TYR A 125 -13.26 2.84 -5.10
CA TYR A 125 -12.47 2.04 -6.01
C TYR A 125 -12.72 0.52 -5.87
N PHE A 126 -13.27 0.06 -4.76
CA PHE A 126 -13.53 -1.36 -4.55
C PHE A 126 -14.83 -1.84 -5.19
N GLU A 127 -15.84 -0.98 -5.31
CA GLU A 127 -17.13 -1.36 -5.88
C GLU A 127 -17.07 -1.69 -7.38
N GLN A 128 -16.16 -1.06 -8.12
CA GLN A 128 -16.08 -1.26 -9.58
C GLN A 128 -15.26 -2.48 -10.03
N ARG A 129 -14.48 -3.08 -9.17
CA ARG A 129 -13.55 -4.15 -9.55
C ARG A 129 -14.06 -5.57 -9.33
N TYR A 130 -15.16 -5.73 -8.63
CA TYR A 130 -15.68 -7.03 -8.22
C TYR A 130 -17.16 -7.26 -8.58
N ARG A 131 -17.72 -6.39 -9.41
CA ARG A 131 -19.08 -6.57 -9.97
C ARG A 131 -19.11 -7.24 -11.34
N ASP A 132 -17.97 -7.56 -11.92
CA ASP A 132 -17.89 -8.30 -13.20
C ASP A 132 -17.31 -9.68 -12.98
#